data_98eeb3e0e30f5a4810f07ce88e614236
#
_entry.id   98eeb3e0e30f5a4810f07ce88e614236
#
_cell.length_a   1.000
_cell.length_b   1.000
_cell.length_c   1.000
_cell.angle_alpha   90.00
_cell.angle_beta   90.00
_cell.angle_gamma   90.00
#
_symmetry.space_group_name_H-M   'P 1'
#
loop_
_entity.id
_entity.type
_entity.pdbx_description
1 polymer ?
#
loop_
_entity_poly.entity_id
_entity_poly.type
_entity_poly.pdbx_seq_one_letter_code
_entity_poly.pdbx_strand_id
1 'polypeptide(L)'
;NTFKGVCNPYYRVCIPTRLRALWALIEFLSLLPHILFRYVLQRICFVIGDRGVLDSAVWIATTLSWPSFLKTLLGRFLLALASKERIIYLYADLRVLLSRSDVPRNFLSKELAYYSVLSRYYARVAVDSGVNSPTRVVALVLKSVAEETL
;
A
#
# COMPACT_ATOMS: atom_id res chain seq x y z
N ASN A 1 3.05 -5.62 34.89
CA ASN A 1 2.75 -4.59 33.86
C ASN A 1 2.91 -5.20 32.48
N THR A 2 1.83 -5.74 31.92
CA THR A 2 1.83 -6.26 30.55
C THR A 2 1.88 -5.08 29.58
N PHE A 3 2.94 -5.00 28.77
CA PHE A 3 3.08 -3.97 27.76
C PHE A 3 1.90 -4.05 26.76
N LYS A 4 1.04 -3.03 26.77
CA LYS A 4 -0.06 -2.92 25.80
C LYS A 4 0.43 -2.10 24.60
N GLY A 5 1.03 -2.77 23.62
CA GLY A 5 1.57 -2.13 22.43
C GLY A 5 1.56 -3.08 21.22
N VAL A 6 1.91 -2.52 20.06
CA VAL A 6 2.11 -3.25 18.81
C VAL A 6 3.57 -3.20 18.44
N CYS A 7 4.16 -4.37 18.21
CA CYS A 7 5.54 -4.46 17.75
C CYS A 7 5.56 -4.58 16.22
N ASN A 8 6.26 -3.65 15.58
CA ASN A 8 6.48 -3.69 14.14
C ASN A 8 7.54 -4.76 13.82
N PRO A 9 7.25 -5.75 12.98
CA PRO A 9 8.19 -6.82 12.65
C PRO A 9 9.41 -6.32 11.85
N TYR A 10 9.28 -5.23 11.09
CA TYR A 10 10.38 -4.67 10.30
C TYR A 10 11.34 -3.84 11.14
N TYR A 11 10.81 -2.89 11.92
CA TYR A 11 11.66 -1.97 12.69
C TYR A 11 12.03 -2.52 14.06
N ARG A 12 11.46 -3.67 14.46
CA ARG A 12 11.62 -4.25 15.81
C ARG A 12 11.30 -3.26 16.93
N VAL A 13 10.48 -2.25 16.63
CA VAL A 13 10.03 -1.22 17.57
C VAL A 13 8.63 -1.55 18.05
N CYS A 14 8.45 -1.50 19.37
CA CYS A 14 7.15 -1.73 19.98
C CYS A 14 6.52 -0.39 20.37
N ILE A 15 5.38 -0.08 19.77
CA ILE A 15 4.68 1.19 19.93
C ILE A 15 3.52 1.00 20.92
N PRO A 16 3.48 1.75 22.04
CA PRO A 16 2.32 1.75 22.93
C PRO A 16 1.04 2.14 22.18
N THR A 17 -0.06 1.50 22.52
CA THR A 17 -1.36 1.77 21.85
C THR A 17 -1.78 3.23 21.94
N ARG A 18 -1.41 3.92 23.03
CA ARG A 18 -1.70 5.35 23.23
C ARG A 18 -0.96 6.27 22.24
N LEU A 19 0.18 5.83 21.71
CA LEU A 19 1.02 6.61 20.78
C LEU A 19 0.78 6.26 19.32
N ARG A 20 -0.18 5.40 19.00
CA ARG A 20 -0.47 5.01 17.61
C ARG A 20 -0.80 6.19 16.70
N ALA A 21 -1.61 7.13 17.19
CA ALA A 21 -1.99 8.30 16.41
C ALA A 21 -0.79 9.22 16.12
N LEU A 22 0.08 9.42 17.12
CA LEU A 22 1.31 10.18 16.96
C LEU A 22 2.25 9.48 15.96
N TRP A 23 2.41 8.17 16.09
CA TRP A 23 3.23 7.41 15.16
C TRP A 23 2.69 7.45 13.73
N ALA A 24 1.37 7.29 13.54
CA ALA A 24 0.74 7.42 12.23
C ALA A 24 0.98 8.81 11.62
N LEU A 25 0.97 9.86 12.43
CA LEU A 25 1.31 11.21 11.98
C LEU A 25 2.77 11.34 11.57
N ILE A 26 3.70 10.76 12.32
CA ILE A 26 5.13 10.75 11.97
C ILE A 26 5.36 10.01 10.65
N GLU A 27 4.78 8.82 10.48
CA GLU A 27 4.83 8.05 9.24
C GLU A 27 4.27 8.86 8.07
N PHE A 28 3.12 9.50 8.25
CA PHE A 28 2.53 10.37 7.23
C PHE A 28 3.44 11.56 6.87
N LEU A 29 3.97 12.25 7.85
CA LEU A 29 4.87 13.39 7.62
C LEU A 29 6.14 12.97 6.89
N SER A 30 6.66 11.78 7.18
CA SER A 30 7.83 11.22 6.47
C SER A 30 7.54 10.89 5.00
N LEU A 31 6.29 10.52 4.69
CA LEU A 31 5.84 10.22 3.32
C LEU A 31 5.44 11.47 2.54
N LEU A 32 5.09 12.55 3.23
CA LEU A 32 4.56 13.76 2.60
C LEU A 32 5.49 14.38 1.53
N PRO A 33 6.82 14.53 1.76
CA PRO A 33 7.73 15.03 0.72
C PRO A 33 7.72 14.13 -0.54
N HIS A 34 7.61 12.82 -0.35
CA HIS A 34 7.58 11.86 -1.46
C HIS A 34 6.29 11.99 -2.28
N ILE A 35 5.17 12.13 -1.61
CA ILE A 35 3.86 12.35 -2.22
C ILE A 35 3.89 13.67 -3.00
N LEU A 36 4.33 14.76 -2.38
CA LEU A 36 4.39 16.08 -3.02
C LEU A 36 5.30 16.08 -4.25
N PHE A 37 6.49 15.49 -4.14
CA PHE A 37 7.42 15.37 -5.25
C PHE A 37 6.81 14.61 -6.44
N ARG A 38 6.12 13.50 -6.19
CA ARG A 38 5.41 12.75 -7.23
C ARG A 38 4.32 13.60 -7.91
N TYR A 39 3.50 14.32 -7.13
CA TYR A 39 2.46 15.18 -7.69
C TYR A 39 3.02 16.31 -8.54
N VAL A 40 4.16 16.89 -8.15
CA VAL A 40 4.85 17.91 -8.96
C VAL A 40 5.39 17.29 -10.26
N LEU A 41 6.08 16.15 -10.16
CA LEU A 41 6.63 15.46 -11.33
C LEU A 41 5.54 15.03 -12.32
N GLN A 42 4.40 14.57 -11.86
CA GLN A 42 3.27 14.15 -12.70
C GLN A 42 2.72 15.29 -13.59
N ARG A 43 2.99 16.55 -13.25
CA ARG A 43 2.61 17.69 -14.08
C ARG A 43 3.57 17.93 -15.25
N ILE A 44 4.76 17.38 -15.17
CA ILE A 44 5.85 17.63 -16.13
C ILE A 44 6.12 16.37 -16.97
N CYS A 45 5.99 15.18 -16.36
CA CYS A 45 6.29 13.92 -17.03
C CYS A 45 5.39 12.79 -16.54
N PHE A 46 5.36 11.71 -17.30
CA PHE A 46 4.70 10.48 -16.91
C PHE A 46 5.53 9.77 -15.83
N VAL A 47 4.94 9.52 -14.66
CA VAL A 47 5.63 8.92 -13.52
C VAL A 47 5.02 7.56 -13.22
N ILE A 48 5.83 6.52 -13.25
CA ILE A 48 5.49 5.18 -12.76
C ILE A 48 6.14 5.02 -11.39
N GLY A 49 5.33 4.75 -10.36
CA GLY A 49 5.81 4.47 -9.01
C GLY A 49 5.56 3.03 -8.61
N ASP A 50 6.55 2.41 -7.99
CA ASP A 50 6.45 1.04 -7.45
C ASP A 50 5.44 0.96 -6.28
N ARG A 51 5.30 2.04 -5.50
CA ARG A 51 4.35 2.13 -4.39
C ARG A 51 3.57 3.44 -4.47
N GLY A 52 2.25 3.34 -4.24
CA GLY A 52 1.34 4.48 -4.27
C GLY A 52 0.96 5.00 -2.88
N VAL A 53 0.09 5.99 -2.87
CA VAL A 53 -0.49 6.50 -1.62
C VAL A 53 -1.35 5.44 -0.94
N LEU A 54 -1.98 4.55 -1.71
CA LEU A 54 -2.75 3.44 -1.16
C LEU A 54 -1.88 2.51 -0.32
N ASP A 55 -0.66 2.19 -0.82
CA ASP A 55 0.30 1.35 -0.09
C ASP A 55 0.68 1.98 1.25
N SER A 56 0.85 3.30 1.27
CA SER A 56 1.15 4.03 2.52
C SER A 56 0.02 3.91 3.54
N ALA A 57 -1.24 3.99 3.10
CA ALA A 57 -2.40 3.82 3.98
C ALA A 57 -2.49 2.38 4.53
N VAL A 58 -2.27 1.38 3.68
CA VAL A 58 -2.23 -0.04 4.07
C VAL A 58 -1.06 -0.31 5.01
N TRP A 59 0.11 0.22 4.71
CA TRP A 59 1.31 0.10 5.55
C TRP A 59 1.06 0.59 6.97
N ILE A 60 0.55 1.81 7.14
CA ILE A 60 0.25 2.38 8.46
C ILE A 60 -0.79 1.52 9.20
N ALA A 61 -1.87 1.12 8.53
CA ALA A 61 -2.92 0.30 9.13
C ALA A 61 -2.40 -1.07 9.58
N THR A 62 -1.52 -1.70 8.80
CA THR A 62 -0.97 -3.02 9.06
C THR A 62 0.10 -2.98 10.15
N THR A 63 1.07 -2.07 10.03
CA THR A 63 2.19 -1.94 10.99
C THR A 63 1.74 -1.55 12.38
N LEU A 64 0.74 -0.68 12.48
CA LEU A 64 0.15 -0.29 13.76
C LEU A 64 -0.95 -1.26 14.23
N SER A 65 -1.25 -2.30 13.46
CA SER A 65 -2.40 -3.19 13.70
C SER A 65 -3.67 -2.39 14.06
N TRP A 66 -3.95 -1.37 13.25
CA TRP A 66 -5.02 -0.40 13.49
C TRP A 66 -5.99 -0.32 12.30
N PRO A 67 -6.92 -1.30 12.16
CA PRO A 67 -7.87 -1.34 11.04
C PRO A 67 -8.73 -0.07 10.93
N SER A 68 -9.12 0.51 12.06
CA SER A 68 -9.92 1.75 12.07
C SER A 68 -9.12 3.00 11.68
N PHE A 69 -7.80 2.91 11.46
CA PHE A 69 -6.99 4.00 10.92
C PHE A 69 -7.57 4.55 9.62
N LEU A 70 -8.01 3.68 8.72
CA LEU A 70 -8.58 4.07 7.42
C LEU A 70 -9.88 4.91 7.56
N LYS A 71 -10.53 4.86 8.72
CA LYS A 71 -11.72 5.68 9.04
C LYS A 71 -11.36 7.03 9.68
N THR A 72 -10.11 7.22 10.12
CA THR A 72 -9.63 8.49 10.68
C THR A 72 -9.54 9.56 9.60
N LEU A 73 -9.43 10.82 10.00
CA LEU A 73 -9.25 11.94 9.08
C LEU A 73 -8.03 11.73 8.17
N LEU A 74 -6.91 11.31 8.76
CA LEU A 74 -5.67 11.05 8.04
C LEU A 74 -5.80 9.87 7.06
N GLY A 75 -6.40 8.78 7.50
CA GLY A 75 -6.65 7.62 6.63
C GLY A 75 -7.58 7.97 5.46
N ARG A 76 -8.67 8.70 5.72
CA ARG A 76 -9.58 9.20 4.66
C ARG A 76 -8.88 10.13 3.69
N PHE A 77 -8.00 11.00 4.18
CA PHE A 77 -7.20 11.87 3.32
C PHE A 77 -6.29 11.08 2.39
N LEU A 78 -5.57 10.08 2.90
CA LEU A 78 -4.74 9.20 2.09
C LEU A 78 -5.58 8.43 1.04
N LEU A 79 -6.74 7.91 1.42
CA LEU A 79 -7.65 7.24 0.50
C LEU A 79 -8.20 8.19 -0.57
N ALA A 80 -8.50 9.44 -0.22
CA ALA A 80 -8.92 10.46 -1.19
C ALA A 80 -7.80 10.86 -2.16
N LEU A 81 -6.54 10.84 -1.72
CA LEU A 81 -5.41 11.00 -2.63
C LEU A 81 -5.23 9.77 -3.52
N ALA A 82 -5.32 8.57 -2.96
CA ALA A 82 -5.20 7.31 -3.71
C ALA A 82 -6.27 7.19 -4.81
N SER A 83 -7.48 7.72 -4.60
CA SER A 83 -8.54 7.72 -5.62
C SER A 83 -8.21 8.56 -6.86
N LYS A 84 -7.22 9.44 -6.78
CA LYS A 84 -6.73 10.25 -7.91
C LYS A 84 -5.57 9.57 -8.66
N GLU A 85 -4.99 8.53 -8.09
CA GLU A 85 -3.93 7.76 -8.72
C GLU A 85 -4.50 6.69 -9.67
N ARG A 86 -3.76 6.38 -10.72
CA ARG A 86 -4.04 5.23 -11.58
C ARG A 86 -3.34 4.01 -10.99
N ILE A 87 -4.06 3.26 -10.19
CA ILE A 87 -3.49 2.13 -9.45
C ILE A 87 -3.65 0.85 -10.26
N ILE A 88 -2.54 0.17 -10.49
CA ILE A 88 -2.48 -1.18 -11.03
C ILE A 88 -2.13 -2.12 -9.89
N TYR A 89 -3.00 -3.06 -9.58
CA TYR A 89 -2.79 -3.99 -8.50
C TYR A 89 -2.18 -5.30 -9.01
N LEU A 90 -0.93 -5.54 -8.65
CA LEU A 90 -0.26 -6.82 -8.91
C LEU A 90 -0.48 -7.72 -7.69
N TYR A 91 -1.17 -8.82 -7.87
CA TYR A 91 -1.41 -9.77 -6.77
C TYR A 91 -0.79 -11.12 -7.07
N ALA A 92 -0.58 -11.91 -6.02
CA ALA A 92 -0.21 -13.31 -6.10
C ALA A 92 -0.79 -14.05 -4.89
N ASP A 93 -0.88 -15.37 -5.00
CA ASP A 93 -1.29 -16.21 -3.87
C ASP A 93 -0.32 -16.04 -2.68
N LEU A 94 -0.85 -16.13 -1.47
CA LEU A 94 -0.07 -16.04 -0.23
C LEU A 94 1.13 -16.99 -0.21
N ARG A 95 0.99 -18.20 -0.76
CA ARG A 95 2.08 -19.18 -0.85
C ARG A 95 3.24 -18.66 -1.71
N VAL A 96 2.91 -18.05 -2.84
CA VAL A 96 3.89 -17.47 -3.76
C VAL A 96 4.58 -16.27 -3.11
N LEU A 97 3.83 -15.42 -2.42
CA LEU A 97 4.39 -14.27 -1.73
C LEU A 97 5.32 -14.69 -0.59
N LEU A 98 4.94 -15.71 0.19
CA LEU A 98 5.80 -16.25 1.26
C LEU A 98 7.09 -16.89 0.74
N SER A 99 7.09 -17.46 -0.47
CA SER A 99 8.33 -17.99 -1.08
C SER A 99 9.28 -16.91 -1.60
N ARG A 100 8.79 -15.68 -1.79
CA ARG A 100 9.53 -14.53 -2.33
C ARG A 100 9.92 -13.49 -1.30
N SER A 101 9.44 -13.63 -0.06
CA SER A 101 9.55 -12.59 0.96
C SER A 101 9.92 -13.19 2.32
N ASP A 102 10.83 -12.53 3.02
CA ASP A 102 11.21 -12.86 4.40
C ASP A 102 10.24 -12.29 5.44
N VAL A 103 9.12 -11.78 4.99
CA VAL A 103 8.11 -11.14 5.85
C VAL A 103 7.32 -12.19 6.64
N PRO A 104 7.06 -11.98 7.94
CA PRO A 104 6.25 -12.90 8.72
C PRO A 104 4.86 -13.12 8.11
N ARG A 105 4.45 -14.40 8.04
CA ARG A 105 3.15 -14.81 7.46
C ARG A 105 1.96 -14.01 7.98
N ASN A 106 1.93 -13.75 9.30
CA ASN A 106 0.82 -13.01 9.93
C ASN A 106 0.75 -11.55 9.46
N PHE A 107 1.89 -10.94 9.16
CA PHE A 107 1.93 -9.58 8.63
C PHE A 107 1.42 -9.57 7.18
N LEU A 108 1.95 -10.44 6.36
CA LEU A 108 1.59 -10.55 4.95
C LEU A 108 0.10 -10.89 4.76
N SER A 109 -0.45 -11.77 5.61
CA SER A 109 -1.89 -12.11 5.57
C SER A 109 -2.77 -10.90 5.87
N LYS A 110 -2.38 -10.05 6.82
CA LYS A 110 -3.10 -8.81 7.14
C LYS A 110 -3.03 -7.83 5.99
N GLU A 111 -1.86 -7.65 5.42
CA GLU A 111 -1.64 -6.76 4.28
C GLU A 111 -2.49 -7.18 3.08
N LEU A 112 -2.48 -8.47 2.73
CA LEU A 112 -3.32 -9.03 1.69
C LEU A 112 -4.82 -8.84 1.96
N ALA A 113 -5.26 -8.96 3.21
CA ALA A 113 -6.65 -8.71 3.56
C ALA A 113 -7.07 -7.27 3.27
N TYR A 114 -6.19 -6.28 3.52
CA TYR A 114 -6.45 -4.89 3.13
C TYR A 114 -6.51 -4.73 1.62
N TYR A 115 -5.51 -5.26 0.90
CA TYR A 115 -5.46 -5.14 -0.56
C TYR A 115 -6.62 -5.84 -1.25
N SER A 116 -7.06 -7.00 -0.76
CA SER A 116 -8.20 -7.72 -1.33
C SER A 116 -9.51 -6.92 -1.29
N VAL A 117 -9.66 -6.03 -0.31
CA VAL A 117 -10.81 -5.13 -0.21
C VAL A 117 -10.55 -3.83 -0.99
N LEU A 118 -9.44 -3.17 -0.72
CA LEU A 118 -9.18 -1.83 -1.25
C LEU A 118 -8.93 -1.84 -2.76
N SER A 119 -8.31 -2.88 -3.30
CA SER A 119 -8.09 -2.98 -4.74
C SER A 119 -9.38 -2.97 -5.55
N ARG A 120 -10.47 -3.51 -5.00
CA ARG A 120 -11.80 -3.49 -5.66
C ARG A 120 -12.35 -2.07 -5.86
N TYR A 121 -11.93 -1.12 -5.02
CA TYR A 121 -12.42 0.26 -5.06
C TYR A 121 -11.43 1.22 -5.71
N TYR A 122 -10.14 0.93 -5.64
CA TYR A 122 -9.08 1.86 -6.03
C TYR A 122 -8.25 1.38 -7.21
N ALA A 123 -8.10 0.06 -7.42
CA ALA A 123 -7.34 -0.44 -8.56
C ALA A 123 -8.19 -0.42 -9.83
N ARG A 124 -7.62 0.12 -10.89
CA ARG A 124 -8.24 0.07 -12.22
C ARG A 124 -8.07 -1.29 -12.88
N VAL A 125 -6.90 -1.87 -12.68
CA VAL A 125 -6.54 -3.18 -13.23
C VAL A 125 -5.91 -4.02 -12.14
N ALA A 126 -6.28 -5.30 -12.10
CA ALA A 126 -5.66 -6.29 -11.22
C ALA A 126 -5.04 -7.39 -12.09
N VAL A 127 -3.75 -7.64 -11.89
CA VAL A 127 -2.98 -8.63 -12.65
C VAL A 127 -2.38 -9.66 -11.71
N ASP A 128 -2.59 -10.94 -12.02
CA ASP A 128 -1.98 -12.03 -11.27
C ASP A 128 -0.50 -12.20 -11.67
N SER A 129 0.38 -11.81 -10.76
CA SER A 129 1.84 -11.97 -10.91
C SER A 129 2.35 -13.33 -10.42
N GLY A 130 1.49 -14.15 -9.83
CA GLY A 130 1.83 -15.50 -9.38
C GLY A 130 1.81 -16.52 -10.50
N VAL A 131 0.90 -16.35 -11.47
CA VAL A 131 0.69 -17.27 -12.60
C VAL A 131 1.35 -16.75 -13.88
N ASN A 132 1.43 -15.43 -14.06
CA ASN A 132 1.96 -14.82 -15.27
C ASN A 132 3.46 -14.58 -15.17
N SER A 133 4.18 -14.79 -16.28
CA SER A 133 5.59 -14.41 -16.39
C SER A 133 5.75 -12.87 -16.31
N PRO A 134 6.89 -12.35 -15.86
CA PRO A 134 7.14 -10.92 -15.79
C PRO A 134 6.86 -10.18 -17.09
N THR A 135 7.29 -10.75 -18.22
CA THR A 135 7.05 -10.18 -19.56
C THR A 135 5.56 -10.07 -19.88
N ARG A 136 4.77 -11.08 -19.50
CA ARG A 136 3.33 -11.07 -19.72
C ARG A 136 2.62 -10.07 -18.81
N VAL A 137 3.07 -9.93 -17.57
CA VAL A 137 2.57 -8.90 -16.64
C VAL A 137 2.78 -7.51 -17.22
N VAL A 138 4.00 -7.21 -17.69
CA VAL A 138 4.32 -5.93 -18.34
C VAL A 138 3.44 -5.69 -19.57
N ALA A 139 3.25 -6.69 -20.42
CA ALA A 139 2.39 -6.56 -21.60
C ALA A 139 0.94 -6.26 -21.24
N LEU A 140 0.39 -6.91 -20.20
CA LEU A 140 -0.97 -6.65 -19.71
C LEU A 140 -1.12 -5.24 -19.14
N VAL A 141 -0.13 -4.79 -18.38
CA VAL A 141 -0.10 -3.43 -17.82
C VAL A 141 -0.06 -2.39 -18.93
N LEU A 142 0.85 -2.55 -19.91
CA LEU A 142 0.97 -1.62 -21.04
C LEU A 142 -0.30 -1.57 -21.87
N LYS A 143 -0.95 -2.72 -22.12
CA LYS A 143 -2.21 -2.79 -22.82
C LYS A 143 -3.30 -1.99 -22.09
N SER A 144 -3.42 -2.17 -20.78
CA SER A 144 -4.43 -1.45 -19.97
C SER A 144 -4.20 0.06 -19.97
N VAL A 145 -2.95 0.51 -19.98
CA VAL A 145 -2.61 1.94 -20.06
C VAL A 145 -2.91 2.50 -21.46
N ALA A 146 -2.66 1.75 -22.51
CA ALA A 146 -2.92 2.17 -23.90
C ALA A 146 -4.42 2.27 -24.22
N GLU A 147 -5.23 1.35 -23.73
CA GLU A 147 -6.70 1.35 -23.94
C GLU A 147 -7.40 2.56 -23.27
N GLU A 148 -6.77 3.19 -22.29
CA GLU A 148 -7.32 4.39 -21.64
C GLU A 148 -6.89 5.71 -22.28
N THR A 149 -5.97 5.68 -23.24
CA THR A 149 -5.43 6.90 -23.90
C THR A 149 -6.14 7.18 -25.23
N LEU A 150 -7.01 6.28 -25.67
CA LEU A 150 -7.86 6.37 -26.86
C LEU A 150 -9.29 6.75 -26.48
#